data_83ec67764baacb3d8faaa477c5770b55
#
_entry.id   83ec67764baacb3d8faaa477c5770b55
#
_cell.length_a   1.000
_cell.length_b   1.000
_cell.length_c   1.000
_cell.angle_alpha   90.00
_cell.angle_beta   90.00
_cell.angle_gamma   90.00
#
_symmetry.space_group_name_H-M   'P 1'
#
loop_
_entity.id
_entity.type
_entity.pdbx_description
1 polymer ?
#
loop_
_entity_poly.entity_id
_entity_poly.type
_entity_poly.pdbx_seq_one_letter_code
_entity_poly.pdbx_strand_id
1 'polypeptide(L)'
;MTAAFALSGCGRAGAPAPTAPKDGDTPAAAAAAPNPASSATPAPAPATTAQSASVAGEPLSCADEIGTDAAAARAATCRSVSPATHPPCNAANSCAMIDDEIARSCALLGRDGPATAGCGPAADSPQAAADVVRRYYAAINARDYATAWQQWGEDGRPGQSYAAFKAGFAQTRAVKATIGALGASDGAAGSVYQPVPVIVEATLADGTRQRFRGDYVLRRVNGVDGASAAQLRWRIDSAKLQDVPVQ
;
A
#
# COMPACT_ATOMS: atom_id res chain seq x y z
N MET A 1 -7.00 37.75 3.38
CA MET A 1 -6.72 37.35 4.78
C MET A 1 -5.57 36.36 4.73
N THR A 2 -4.38 36.84 5.07
CA THR A 2 -3.10 36.18 4.93
C THR A 2 -2.81 35.44 6.23
N ALA A 3 -2.80 34.10 6.21
CA ALA A 3 -2.38 33.31 7.36
C ALA A 3 -0.90 32.92 7.18
N ALA A 4 -0.04 33.59 7.91
CA ALA A 4 1.36 33.28 8.01
C ALA A 4 1.55 32.12 9.01
N PHE A 5 2.19 31.02 8.59
CA PHE A 5 2.68 29.98 9.49
C PHE A 5 4.12 30.30 9.88
N ALA A 6 4.29 30.62 11.16
CA ALA A 6 5.58 30.82 11.78
C ALA A 6 6.26 29.47 12.05
N LEU A 7 7.50 29.34 11.61
CA LEU A 7 8.45 28.32 12.04
C LEU A 7 9.03 28.72 13.39
N SER A 8 8.79 27.95 14.43
CA SER A 8 9.55 28.00 15.68
C SER A 8 10.44 26.76 15.76
N GLY A 9 11.73 26.96 15.64
CA GLY A 9 12.74 25.99 16.02
C GLY A 9 13.04 26.11 17.51
N CYS A 10 13.42 25.00 18.12
CA CYS A 10 14.18 24.79 19.36
C CYS A 10 14.05 23.31 19.68
N GLY A 11 15.02 22.57 20.10
CA GLY A 11 16.25 22.75 20.78
C GLY A 11 16.72 21.35 21.12
N ARG A 12 17.98 21.11 20.94
CA ARG A 12 18.70 19.89 21.31
C ARG A 12 18.59 19.65 22.82
N ALA A 13 18.16 18.46 23.25
CA ALA A 13 18.49 17.93 24.58
C ALA A 13 18.91 16.48 24.39
N GLY A 14 20.14 16.17 24.85
CA GLY A 14 20.75 14.84 24.74
C GLY A 14 20.09 13.85 25.67
N ALA A 15 19.96 12.62 25.21
CA ALA A 15 19.58 11.48 26.01
C ALA A 15 20.83 10.71 26.50
N PRO A 16 20.87 10.25 27.78
CA PRO A 16 21.95 9.43 28.28
C PRO A 16 21.82 7.96 27.84
N ALA A 17 22.95 7.30 27.68
CA ALA A 17 23.07 5.90 27.33
C ALA A 17 22.53 4.96 28.43
N PRO A 18 21.94 3.80 28.08
CA PRO A 18 21.63 2.78 29.06
C PRO A 18 22.84 1.94 29.40
N THR A 19 23.12 1.86 30.70
CA THR A 19 24.06 0.93 31.33
C THR A 19 23.50 -0.48 31.36
N ALA A 20 24.34 -1.47 31.04
CA ALA A 20 24.06 -2.89 31.16
C ALA A 20 24.05 -3.35 32.61
N PRO A 21 23.21 -4.31 33.01
CA PRO A 21 23.38 -5.07 34.25
C PRO A 21 24.19 -6.36 34.02
N LYS A 22 25.06 -6.61 35.00
CA LYS A 22 25.95 -7.75 35.14
C LYS A 22 25.22 -8.98 35.70
N ASP A 23 25.83 -10.10 35.39
CA ASP A 23 25.62 -11.49 35.78
C ASP A 23 25.28 -11.75 37.26
N GLY A 24 24.59 -12.86 37.48
CA GLY A 24 24.61 -13.51 38.76
C GLY A 24 23.51 -14.56 39.00
N ASP A 25 23.94 -15.83 38.95
CA ASP A 25 23.51 -16.98 39.72
C ASP A 25 22.26 -17.80 39.37
N THR A 26 22.57 -18.99 38.88
CA THR A 26 21.79 -20.23 39.03
C THR A 26 21.99 -20.81 40.46
N PRO A 27 20.98 -21.51 41.07
CA PRO A 27 21.13 -22.95 41.20
C PRO A 27 19.84 -23.79 40.99
N ALA A 28 20.01 -24.84 40.26
CA ALA A 28 19.84 -26.28 40.51
C ALA A 28 18.58 -26.80 41.23
N ALA A 29 17.86 -27.63 40.49
CA ALA A 29 17.28 -28.95 40.77
C ALA A 29 16.49 -29.24 42.04
N ALA A 30 15.27 -29.77 41.85
CA ALA A 30 14.84 -31.05 42.43
C ALA A 30 13.55 -31.58 41.79
N ALA A 31 13.60 -32.85 41.45
CA ALA A 31 12.54 -33.68 40.89
C ALA A 31 11.55 -34.15 41.97
N ALA A 32 10.30 -34.40 41.57
CA ALA A 32 9.51 -35.58 41.98
C ALA A 32 8.09 -35.53 41.36
N ALA A 33 7.71 -36.56 40.64
CA ALA A 33 6.35 -37.00 40.35
C ALA A 33 5.88 -37.95 41.51
N PRO A 34 4.65 -38.55 41.55
CA PRO A 34 3.62 -38.68 40.51
C PRO A 34 2.14 -38.49 40.99
N ASN A 35 1.25 -38.60 40.00
CA ASN A 35 -0.22 -38.79 39.94
C ASN A 35 -0.97 -39.41 41.13
N PRO A 36 -2.33 -39.17 41.30
CA PRO A 36 -3.25 -39.95 40.49
C PRO A 36 -4.50 -39.22 39.97
N ALA A 37 -5.09 -39.87 38.95
CA ALA A 37 -6.30 -39.57 38.27
C ALA A 37 -7.54 -39.32 39.14
N SER A 38 -8.34 -38.31 38.77
CA SER A 38 -9.76 -38.26 39.05
C SER A 38 -10.50 -37.82 37.79
N SER A 39 -11.26 -38.76 37.25
CA SER A 39 -12.19 -38.57 36.16
C SER A 39 -13.33 -37.67 36.65
N ALA A 40 -13.44 -36.47 36.07
CA ALA A 40 -14.62 -35.66 36.19
C ALA A 40 -15.17 -35.41 34.77
N THR A 41 -16.37 -35.89 34.52
CA THR A 41 -17.19 -35.67 33.34
C THR A 41 -17.37 -34.18 33.09
N PRO A 42 -17.06 -33.65 31.90
CA PRO A 42 -17.33 -32.25 31.60
C PRO A 42 -18.81 -32.02 31.32
N ALA A 43 -19.40 -31.11 32.10
CA ALA A 43 -20.69 -30.51 31.78
C ALA A 43 -20.60 -29.69 30.49
N PRO A 44 -21.67 -29.60 29.66
CA PRO A 44 -21.65 -28.83 28.45
C PRO A 44 -21.50 -27.34 28.77
N ALA A 45 -20.40 -26.73 28.26
CA ALA A 45 -20.19 -25.31 28.32
C ALA A 45 -21.25 -24.59 27.49
N PRO A 46 -21.77 -23.43 27.97
CA PRO A 46 -22.65 -22.60 27.15
C PRO A 46 -21.91 -22.16 25.89
N ALA A 47 -22.58 -22.29 24.74
CA ALA A 47 -22.11 -21.81 23.47
C ALA A 47 -21.88 -20.30 23.59
N THR A 48 -20.63 -19.92 23.74
CA THR A 48 -20.19 -18.53 23.54
C THR A 48 -20.36 -18.27 22.08
N THR A 49 -21.36 -17.50 21.73
CA THR A 49 -21.45 -16.84 20.43
C THR A 49 -20.13 -16.08 20.25
N ALA A 50 -19.24 -16.63 19.45
CA ALA A 50 -18.08 -15.92 18.95
C ALA A 50 -18.63 -14.70 18.18
N GLN A 51 -18.62 -13.54 18.83
CA GLN A 51 -18.71 -12.28 18.14
C GLN A 51 -17.50 -12.25 17.22
N SER A 52 -17.75 -12.48 15.94
CA SER A 52 -16.82 -12.17 14.88
C SER A 52 -16.41 -10.72 15.09
N ALA A 53 -15.20 -10.51 15.62
CA ALA A 53 -14.54 -9.23 15.54
C ALA A 53 -14.60 -8.84 14.06
N SER A 54 -15.25 -7.74 13.75
CA SER A 54 -15.27 -7.16 12.40
C SER A 54 -13.82 -6.86 12.05
N VAL A 55 -13.21 -7.77 11.30
CA VAL A 55 -11.94 -7.55 10.61
C VAL A 55 -12.17 -6.35 9.72
N ALA A 56 -11.27 -5.40 9.72
CA ALA A 56 -11.26 -4.27 8.79
C ALA A 56 -11.68 -4.77 7.40
N GLY A 57 -12.70 -4.12 6.81
CA GLY A 57 -13.54 -4.63 5.73
C GLY A 57 -12.85 -5.55 4.75
N GLU A 58 -13.52 -6.64 4.45
CA GLU A 58 -13.13 -7.55 3.38
C GLU A 58 -12.82 -6.73 2.11
N PRO A 59 -11.72 -7.02 1.40
CA PRO A 59 -11.37 -6.26 0.21
C PRO A 59 -12.54 -6.28 -0.78
N LEU A 60 -12.88 -5.12 -1.33
CA LEU A 60 -13.91 -5.01 -2.36
C LEU A 60 -13.57 -5.94 -3.54
N SER A 61 -14.58 -6.47 -4.20
CA SER A 61 -14.37 -7.13 -5.48
C SER A 61 -13.85 -6.12 -6.51
N CYS A 62 -13.08 -6.58 -7.49
CA CYS A 62 -12.60 -5.71 -8.56
C CYS A 62 -13.76 -5.09 -9.34
N ALA A 63 -14.89 -5.80 -9.46
CA ALA A 63 -16.10 -5.27 -10.07
C ALA A 63 -16.68 -4.08 -9.28
N ASP A 64 -16.60 -4.12 -7.95
CA ASP A 64 -17.05 -3.01 -7.09
C ASP A 64 -16.03 -1.86 -7.06
N GLU A 65 -14.73 -2.16 -7.22
CA GLU A 65 -13.66 -1.15 -7.23
C GLU A 65 -13.65 -0.30 -8.52
N ILE A 66 -13.74 -0.96 -9.70
CA ILE A 66 -13.50 -0.28 -11.00
C ILE A 66 -14.66 -0.45 -11.99
N GLY A 67 -15.75 -1.08 -11.57
CA GLY A 67 -16.91 -1.37 -12.43
C GLY A 67 -16.79 -2.69 -13.19
N THR A 68 -17.93 -3.27 -13.53
CA THR A 68 -18.06 -4.62 -14.09
C THR A 68 -17.24 -4.81 -15.37
N ASP A 69 -17.30 -3.87 -16.31
CA ASP A 69 -16.65 -4.01 -17.61
C ASP A 69 -15.12 -3.92 -17.48
N ALA A 70 -14.62 -2.96 -16.69
CA ALA A 70 -13.19 -2.80 -16.45
C ALA A 70 -12.60 -4.00 -15.70
N ALA A 71 -13.32 -4.53 -14.70
CA ALA A 71 -12.92 -5.72 -13.96
C ALA A 71 -12.94 -6.97 -14.84
N ALA A 72 -13.93 -7.11 -15.71
CA ALA A 72 -13.99 -8.22 -16.69
C ALA A 72 -12.80 -8.17 -17.67
N ALA A 73 -12.45 -6.98 -18.17
CA ALA A 73 -11.29 -6.79 -19.04
C ALA A 73 -9.98 -7.14 -18.31
N ARG A 74 -9.82 -6.74 -17.04
CA ARG A 74 -8.66 -7.05 -16.21
C ARG A 74 -8.56 -8.54 -15.94
N ALA A 75 -9.65 -9.21 -15.60
CA ALA A 75 -9.71 -10.67 -15.44
C ALA A 75 -9.39 -11.42 -16.76
N ALA A 76 -9.80 -10.87 -17.91
CA ALA A 76 -9.42 -11.41 -19.21
C ALA A 76 -7.91 -11.28 -19.47
N THR A 77 -7.32 -10.13 -19.16
CA THR A 77 -5.86 -9.91 -19.22
C THR A 77 -5.13 -10.94 -18.34
N CYS A 78 -5.60 -11.11 -17.09
CA CYS A 78 -5.05 -12.11 -16.18
C CYS A 78 -5.05 -13.50 -16.80
N ARG A 79 -6.19 -13.96 -17.33
CA ARG A 79 -6.30 -15.27 -18.00
C ARG A 79 -5.44 -15.40 -19.24
N SER A 80 -5.10 -14.32 -19.92
CA SER A 80 -4.25 -14.37 -21.12
C SER A 80 -2.77 -14.57 -20.80
N VAL A 81 -2.33 -14.19 -19.61
CA VAL A 81 -0.93 -14.28 -19.19
C VAL A 81 -0.67 -15.34 -18.12
N SER A 82 -1.71 -15.76 -17.41
CA SER A 82 -1.59 -16.74 -16.32
C SER A 82 -1.93 -18.14 -16.82
N PRO A 83 -1.07 -19.14 -16.56
CA PRO A 83 -1.38 -20.56 -16.77
C PRO A 83 -2.35 -21.11 -15.71
N ALA A 84 -2.71 -20.33 -14.69
CA ALA A 84 -3.59 -20.76 -13.61
C ALA A 84 -5.01 -21.00 -14.13
N THR A 85 -5.51 -22.22 -13.94
CA THR A 85 -6.89 -22.60 -14.30
C THR A 85 -7.91 -22.23 -13.22
N HIS A 86 -7.48 -21.63 -12.09
CA HIS A 86 -8.26 -21.29 -10.90
C HIS A 86 -8.03 -19.85 -10.44
N PRO A 87 -8.83 -19.38 -9.55
CA PRO A 87 -9.41 -18.05 -9.51
C PRO A 87 -8.59 -16.91 -8.92
N PRO A 88 -7.36 -16.59 -9.24
CA PRO A 88 -7.04 -15.19 -9.13
C PRO A 88 -7.68 -14.35 -10.24
N CYS A 89 -7.84 -14.90 -11.43
CA CYS A 89 -8.35 -14.20 -12.63
C CYS A 89 -9.89 -14.11 -12.67
N ASN A 90 -10.52 -13.67 -11.58
CA ASN A 90 -11.97 -13.52 -11.45
C ASN A 90 -12.30 -12.11 -10.95
N ALA A 91 -13.24 -11.43 -11.61
CA ALA A 91 -13.69 -10.09 -11.25
C ALA A 91 -14.32 -9.98 -9.85
N ALA A 92 -14.73 -11.10 -9.24
CA ALA A 92 -15.19 -11.17 -7.86
C ALA A 92 -14.04 -11.07 -6.82
N ASN A 93 -12.79 -11.28 -7.23
CA ASN A 93 -11.63 -11.04 -6.37
C ASN A 93 -11.27 -9.56 -6.37
N SER A 94 -10.45 -9.11 -5.40
CA SER A 94 -9.94 -7.74 -5.40
C SER A 94 -9.07 -7.48 -6.64
N CYS A 95 -9.07 -6.23 -7.13
CA CYS A 95 -8.19 -5.84 -8.22
C CYS A 95 -6.72 -6.11 -7.90
N ALA A 96 -6.31 -5.93 -6.63
CA ALA A 96 -4.95 -6.24 -6.19
C ALA A 96 -4.57 -7.70 -6.40
N MET A 97 -5.47 -8.64 -6.07
CA MET A 97 -5.21 -10.08 -6.27
C MET A 97 -5.05 -10.43 -7.76
N ILE A 98 -5.89 -9.84 -8.62
CA ILE A 98 -5.81 -10.05 -10.08
C ILE A 98 -4.48 -9.48 -10.60
N ASP A 99 -4.09 -8.29 -10.15
CA ASP A 99 -2.85 -7.63 -10.57
C ASP A 99 -1.60 -8.38 -10.10
N ASP A 100 -1.61 -8.92 -8.88
CA ASP A 100 -0.53 -9.75 -8.35
C ASP A 100 -0.33 -11.02 -9.21
N GLU A 101 -1.44 -11.63 -9.64
CA GLU A 101 -1.36 -12.80 -10.54
C GLU A 101 -0.82 -12.43 -11.92
N ILE A 102 -1.26 -11.32 -12.51
CA ILE A 102 -0.71 -10.80 -13.76
C ILE A 102 0.79 -10.56 -13.61
N ALA A 103 1.21 -9.85 -12.56
CA ALA A 103 2.61 -9.52 -12.32
C ALA A 103 3.47 -10.78 -12.13
N ARG A 104 2.98 -11.76 -11.35
CA ARG A 104 3.66 -13.02 -11.12
C ARG A 104 3.82 -13.83 -12.41
N SER A 105 2.77 -13.95 -13.19
CA SER A 105 2.77 -14.67 -14.45
C SER A 105 3.67 -14.01 -15.49
N CYS A 106 3.62 -12.67 -15.59
CA CYS A 106 4.50 -11.91 -16.46
C CYS A 106 5.98 -12.02 -16.06
N ALA A 107 6.28 -12.13 -14.78
CA ALA A 107 7.66 -12.37 -14.31
C ALA A 107 8.17 -13.77 -14.74
N LEU A 108 7.29 -14.76 -14.81
CA LEU A 108 7.63 -16.12 -15.30
C LEU A 108 7.83 -16.18 -16.81
N LEU A 109 7.12 -15.33 -17.58
CA LEU A 109 7.23 -15.28 -19.04
C LEU A 109 8.55 -14.64 -19.52
N GLY A 110 9.34 -14.11 -18.59
CA GLY A 110 10.70 -13.63 -18.83
C GLY A 110 10.79 -12.14 -19.08
N ARG A 111 11.83 -11.54 -18.52
CA ARG A 111 12.14 -10.10 -18.67
C ARG A 111 12.79 -9.78 -20.01
N ASP A 112 13.38 -10.79 -20.66
CA ASP A 112 14.22 -10.66 -21.86
C ASP A 112 13.48 -11.12 -23.15
N GLY A 113 12.20 -11.51 -23.01
CA GLY A 113 11.36 -11.91 -24.14
C GLY A 113 10.66 -10.72 -24.81
N PRO A 114 10.07 -10.93 -26.00
CA PRO A 114 9.20 -9.92 -26.63
C PRO A 114 8.06 -9.58 -25.66
N ALA A 115 7.64 -8.31 -25.63
CA ALA A 115 6.54 -7.84 -24.78
C ALA A 115 5.32 -8.77 -24.95
N THR A 116 4.99 -9.50 -23.90
CA THR A 116 3.83 -10.41 -23.92
C THR A 116 2.56 -9.56 -23.79
N ALA A 117 1.63 -9.75 -24.71
CA ALA A 117 0.36 -9.03 -24.68
C ALA A 117 -0.34 -9.27 -23.33
N GLY A 118 -0.71 -8.20 -22.66
CA GLY A 118 -1.30 -8.24 -21.32
C GLY A 118 -0.29 -8.09 -20.18
N CYS A 119 1.01 -8.21 -20.41
CA CYS A 119 2.02 -7.86 -19.45
C CYS A 119 2.29 -6.35 -19.48
N GLY A 120 2.02 -5.69 -18.35
CA GLY A 120 2.41 -4.32 -18.12
C GLY A 120 3.93 -4.16 -17.92
N PRO A 121 4.39 -3.00 -17.50
CA PRO A 121 5.79 -2.79 -17.16
C PRO A 121 6.21 -3.74 -16.02
N ALA A 122 7.48 -4.18 -16.05
CA ALA A 122 8.03 -5.04 -15.00
C ALA A 122 7.72 -4.46 -13.61
N ALA A 123 7.30 -5.33 -12.68
CA ALA A 123 6.79 -4.92 -11.36
C ALA A 123 7.80 -4.09 -10.54
N ASP A 124 9.09 -4.21 -10.84
CA ASP A 124 10.18 -3.47 -10.21
C ASP A 124 10.65 -2.25 -11.03
N SER A 125 10.02 -1.95 -12.16
CA SER A 125 10.42 -0.87 -13.05
C SER A 125 9.98 0.51 -12.54
N PRO A 126 10.65 1.59 -12.97
CA PRO A 126 10.20 2.97 -12.75
C PRO A 126 8.77 3.24 -13.27
N GLN A 127 8.39 2.59 -14.36
CA GLN A 127 7.05 2.71 -14.93
C GLN A 127 5.98 2.13 -13.99
N ALA A 128 6.26 0.96 -13.37
CA ALA A 128 5.36 0.38 -12.37
C ALA A 128 5.20 1.28 -11.14
N ALA A 129 6.28 1.96 -10.71
CA ALA A 129 6.20 2.97 -9.65
C ALA A 129 5.31 4.15 -10.07
N ALA A 130 5.46 4.67 -11.30
CA ALA A 130 4.63 5.74 -11.82
C ALA A 130 3.14 5.34 -11.91
N ASP A 131 2.85 4.07 -12.18
CA ASP A 131 1.47 3.56 -12.22
C ASP A 131 0.79 3.58 -10.85
N VAL A 132 1.54 3.49 -9.73
CA VAL A 132 0.98 3.70 -8.39
C VAL A 132 0.42 5.12 -8.25
N VAL A 133 1.15 6.14 -8.75
CA VAL A 133 0.69 7.53 -8.72
C VAL A 133 -0.55 7.71 -9.61
N ARG A 134 -0.59 7.07 -10.77
CA ARG A 134 -1.76 7.10 -11.66
C ARG A 134 -2.98 6.48 -10.97
N ARG A 135 -2.83 5.30 -10.34
CA ARG A 135 -3.90 4.63 -9.58
C ARG A 135 -4.37 5.47 -8.40
N TYR A 136 -3.44 6.10 -7.68
CA TYR A 136 -3.77 7.00 -6.59
C TYR A 136 -4.73 8.11 -7.02
N TYR A 137 -4.44 8.82 -8.10
CA TYR A 137 -5.30 9.89 -8.57
C TYR A 137 -6.57 9.40 -9.28
N ALA A 138 -6.52 8.24 -9.91
CA ALA A 138 -7.72 7.59 -10.45
C ALA A 138 -8.72 7.25 -9.33
N ALA A 139 -8.23 6.69 -8.21
CA ALA A 139 -9.05 6.40 -7.04
C ALA A 139 -9.63 7.68 -6.39
N ILE A 140 -8.84 8.77 -6.30
CA ILE A 140 -9.37 10.08 -5.85
C ILE A 140 -10.52 10.55 -6.74
N ASN A 141 -10.39 10.46 -8.06
CA ASN A 141 -11.44 10.84 -9.01
C ASN A 141 -12.69 9.96 -8.88
N ALA A 142 -12.51 8.67 -8.62
CA ALA A 142 -13.59 7.73 -8.36
C ALA A 142 -14.22 7.91 -6.97
N ARG A 143 -13.66 8.77 -6.10
CA ARG A 143 -14.00 8.92 -4.68
C ARG A 143 -13.77 7.65 -3.87
N ASP A 144 -13.00 6.72 -4.40
CA ASP A 144 -12.51 5.54 -3.70
C ASP A 144 -11.27 5.90 -2.88
N TYR A 145 -11.55 6.55 -1.75
CA TYR A 145 -10.50 7.02 -0.86
C TYR A 145 -9.79 5.87 -0.14
N ALA A 146 -10.41 4.70 -0.04
CA ALA A 146 -9.79 3.52 0.56
C ALA A 146 -8.66 3.00 -0.34
N THR A 147 -8.93 2.80 -1.62
CA THR A 147 -7.90 2.42 -2.59
C THR A 147 -6.81 3.49 -2.71
N ALA A 148 -7.16 4.79 -2.71
CA ALA A 148 -6.16 5.86 -2.71
C ALA A 148 -5.28 5.81 -1.45
N TRP A 149 -5.86 5.57 -0.28
CA TRP A 149 -5.14 5.43 0.99
C TRP A 149 -4.14 4.28 0.97
N GLN A 150 -4.55 3.13 0.42
CA GLN A 150 -3.70 1.94 0.31
C GLN A 150 -2.48 2.12 -0.60
N GLN A 151 -2.49 3.10 -1.52
CA GLN A 151 -1.30 3.40 -2.32
C GLN A 151 -0.12 3.91 -1.46
N TRP A 152 -0.36 4.34 -0.22
CA TRP A 152 0.65 4.72 0.76
C TRP A 152 1.17 3.53 1.59
N GLY A 153 0.63 2.34 1.40
CA GLY A 153 0.89 1.12 2.15
C GLY A 153 -0.23 0.78 3.10
N GLU A 154 -0.06 -0.31 3.86
CA GLU A 154 -1.10 -0.86 4.73
C GLU A 154 -1.54 0.14 5.82
N ASP A 155 -0.60 0.93 6.34
CA ASP A 155 -0.87 1.95 7.37
C ASP A 155 -1.35 3.28 6.78
N GLY A 156 -1.37 3.40 5.44
CA GLY A 156 -1.73 4.61 4.73
C GLY A 156 -0.68 5.71 4.83
N ARG A 157 -1.12 6.97 4.65
CA ARG A 157 -0.22 8.13 4.62
C ARG A 157 0.36 8.43 6.01
N PRO A 158 1.70 8.45 6.16
CA PRO A 158 2.35 8.74 7.44
C PRO A 158 1.89 10.07 8.05
N GLY A 159 1.61 10.07 9.35
CA GLY A 159 1.25 11.27 10.10
C GLY A 159 -0.16 11.80 9.83
N GLN A 160 -1.02 11.05 9.15
CA GLN A 160 -2.39 11.44 8.87
C GLN A 160 -3.36 10.29 9.18
N SER A 161 -4.54 10.58 9.72
CA SER A 161 -5.60 9.57 9.83
C SER A 161 -6.35 9.43 8.49
N TYR A 162 -6.96 8.26 8.27
CA TYR A 162 -7.81 8.05 7.09
C TYR A 162 -8.96 9.07 6.98
N ALA A 163 -9.58 9.42 8.11
CA ALA A 163 -10.64 10.42 8.14
C ALA A 163 -10.15 11.81 7.68
N ALA A 164 -8.97 12.24 8.16
CA ALA A 164 -8.35 13.50 7.75
C ALA A 164 -7.91 13.47 6.28
N PHE A 165 -7.40 12.33 5.81
CA PHE A 165 -7.07 12.11 4.40
C PHE A 165 -8.30 12.30 3.51
N LYS A 166 -9.38 11.57 3.80
CA LYS A 166 -10.66 11.67 3.07
C LYS A 166 -11.22 13.10 3.09
N ALA A 167 -11.21 13.74 4.25
CA ALA A 167 -11.69 15.11 4.41
C ALA A 167 -10.90 16.12 3.57
N GLY A 168 -9.59 15.89 3.37
CA GLY A 168 -8.73 16.72 2.52
C GLY A 168 -9.17 16.80 1.06
N PHE A 169 -9.92 15.82 0.56
CA PHE A 169 -10.44 15.79 -0.81
C PHE A 169 -11.94 16.16 -0.91
N ALA A 170 -12.58 16.58 0.19
CA ALA A 170 -14.02 16.83 0.21
C ALA A 170 -14.47 17.87 -0.83
N GLN A 171 -13.62 18.86 -1.12
CA GLN A 171 -13.88 19.90 -2.11
C GLN A 171 -13.29 19.61 -3.49
N THR A 172 -12.58 18.50 -3.67
CA THR A 172 -11.98 18.12 -4.96
C THR A 172 -13.04 17.53 -5.88
N ARG A 173 -13.36 18.22 -6.97
CA ARG A 173 -14.29 17.74 -8.00
C ARG A 173 -13.62 16.79 -8.97
N ALA A 174 -12.44 17.17 -9.45
CA ALA A 174 -11.64 16.40 -10.39
C ALA A 174 -10.16 16.69 -10.17
N VAL A 175 -9.31 15.72 -10.46
CA VAL A 175 -7.86 15.89 -10.43
C VAL A 175 -7.22 15.17 -11.62
N LYS A 176 -6.21 15.80 -12.23
CA LYS A 176 -5.40 15.22 -13.30
C LYS A 176 -3.94 15.25 -12.88
N ALA A 177 -3.29 14.11 -12.90
CA ALA A 177 -1.86 13.99 -12.69
C ALA A 177 -1.15 13.71 -14.03
N THR A 178 -0.15 14.52 -14.35
CA THR A 178 0.74 14.30 -15.47
C THR A 178 2.10 13.88 -14.94
N ILE A 179 2.55 12.69 -15.31
CA ILE A 179 3.85 12.16 -14.91
C ILE A 179 4.93 12.76 -15.83
N GLY A 180 5.99 13.25 -15.21
CA GLY A 180 7.18 13.73 -15.91
C GLY A 180 8.14 12.60 -16.33
N ALA A 181 9.30 12.98 -16.86
CA ALA A 181 10.33 12.01 -17.21
C ALA A 181 10.85 11.31 -15.95
N LEU A 182 10.87 9.97 -16.00
CA LEU A 182 11.37 9.16 -14.89
C LEU A 182 12.89 9.08 -14.96
N GLY A 183 13.54 9.39 -13.84
CA GLY A 183 14.97 9.19 -13.64
C GLY A 183 15.30 7.77 -13.17
N ALA A 184 16.56 7.56 -12.82
CA ALA A 184 17.00 6.31 -12.20
C ALA A 184 16.40 6.13 -10.81
N SER A 185 16.21 4.87 -10.42
CA SER A 185 15.87 4.50 -9.05
C SER A 185 17.12 4.49 -8.17
N ASP A 186 16.97 4.83 -6.89
CA ASP A 186 18.02 4.78 -5.89
C ASP A 186 17.79 3.60 -4.93
N GLY A 187 18.87 2.89 -4.58
CA GLY A 187 18.84 1.82 -3.60
C GLY A 187 19.36 2.28 -2.24
N ALA A 188 18.61 2.02 -1.16
CA ALA A 188 19.07 2.29 0.20
C ALA A 188 18.49 1.29 1.21
N ALA A 189 19.33 0.77 2.11
CA ALA A 189 18.93 -0.03 3.27
C ALA A 189 17.89 -1.14 2.95
N GLY A 190 18.14 -1.95 1.92
CA GLY A 190 17.26 -3.06 1.54
C GLY A 190 15.97 -2.65 0.82
N SER A 191 15.89 -1.40 0.38
CA SER A 191 14.76 -0.85 -0.38
C SER A 191 15.24 -0.15 -1.65
N VAL A 192 14.33 -0.04 -2.61
CA VAL A 192 14.49 0.78 -3.82
C VAL A 192 13.54 1.95 -3.72
N TYR A 193 14.02 3.12 -4.09
CA TYR A 193 13.27 4.37 -4.12
C TYR A 193 13.23 4.90 -5.54
N GLN A 194 12.04 5.28 -6.01
CA GLN A 194 11.84 5.84 -7.34
C GLN A 194 11.18 7.22 -7.23
N PRO A 195 11.91 8.30 -7.55
CA PRO A 195 11.30 9.60 -7.73
C PRO A 195 10.38 9.62 -8.97
N VAL A 196 9.19 10.14 -8.80
CA VAL A 196 8.20 10.29 -9.86
C VAL A 196 7.77 11.75 -9.93
N PRO A 197 8.34 12.52 -10.87
CA PRO A 197 7.97 13.92 -11.08
C PRO A 197 6.52 14.03 -11.56
N VAL A 198 5.77 15.00 -11.01
CA VAL A 198 4.37 15.19 -11.36
C VAL A 198 3.99 16.66 -11.51
N ILE A 199 3.00 16.90 -12.35
CA ILE A 199 2.17 18.08 -12.34
C ILE A 199 0.76 17.63 -12.04
N VAL A 200 0.16 18.21 -11.01
CA VAL A 200 -1.19 17.88 -10.55
C VAL A 200 -2.08 19.09 -10.74
N GLU A 201 -3.16 18.95 -11.51
CA GLU A 201 -4.16 19.97 -11.73
C GLU A 201 -5.47 19.52 -11.07
N ALA A 202 -5.99 20.31 -10.16
CA ALA A 202 -7.24 20.02 -9.46
C ALA A 202 -8.29 21.09 -9.79
N THR A 203 -9.54 20.65 -9.85
CA THR A 203 -10.71 21.54 -9.93
C THR A 203 -11.54 21.28 -8.68
N LEU A 204 -11.83 22.33 -7.92
CA LEU A 204 -12.65 22.26 -6.72
C LEU A 204 -14.15 22.34 -7.05
N ALA A 205 -14.99 22.07 -6.07
CA ALA A 205 -16.45 22.08 -6.22
C ALA A 205 -17.00 23.47 -6.62
N ASP A 206 -16.33 24.55 -6.19
CA ASP A 206 -16.65 25.93 -6.52
C ASP A 206 -16.11 26.38 -7.90
N GLY A 207 -15.44 25.48 -8.63
CA GLY A 207 -14.81 25.77 -9.92
C GLY A 207 -13.37 26.32 -9.81
N THR A 208 -12.87 26.59 -8.62
CA THR A 208 -11.48 27.04 -8.42
C THR A 208 -10.51 25.99 -8.96
N ARG A 209 -9.51 26.45 -9.69
CA ARG A 209 -8.44 25.61 -10.24
C ARG A 209 -7.18 25.76 -9.40
N GLN A 210 -6.54 24.64 -9.11
CA GLN A 210 -5.27 24.56 -8.42
C GLN A 210 -4.28 23.78 -9.26
N ARG A 211 -3.01 24.14 -9.19
CA ARG A 211 -1.95 23.43 -9.88
C ARG A 211 -0.76 23.27 -8.96
N PHE A 212 -0.28 22.03 -8.88
CA PHE A 212 0.87 21.68 -8.06
C PHE A 212 1.95 21.05 -8.94
N ARG A 213 3.19 21.25 -8.56
CA ARG A 213 4.35 20.60 -9.17
C ARG A 213 5.27 20.05 -8.09
N GLY A 214 5.86 18.89 -8.35
CA GLY A 214 6.81 18.29 -7.43
C GLY A 214 7.00 16.81 -7.70
N ASP A 215 7.38 16.08 -6.65
CA ASP A 215 7.73 14.68 -6.78
C ASP A 215 7.00 13.83 -5.75
N TYR A 216 6.59 12.65 -6.18
CA TYR A 216 6.34 11.51 -5.31
C TYR A 216 7.61 10.67 -5.22
N VAL A 217 7.90 10.16 -4.04
CA VAL A 217 8.91 9.11 -3.87
C VAL A 217 8.17 7.81 -3.61
N LEU A 218 8.37 6.85 -4.48
CA LEU A 218 7.82 5.51 -4.36
C LEU A 218 8.89 4.61 -3.75
N ARG A 219 8.49 3.68 -2.90
CA ARG A 219 9.37 2.72 -2.24
C ARG A 219 8.86 1.30 -2.41
N ARG A 220 9.76 0.36 -2.60
CA ARG A 220 9.54 -1.08 -2.46
C ARG A 220 10.73 -1.72 -1.74
N VAL A 221 10.51 -2.86 -1.10
CA VAL A 221 11.60 -3.67 -0.56
C VAL A 221 12.28 -4.44 -1.69
N ASN A 222 13.57 -4.65 -1.61
CA ASN A 222 14.30 -5.52 -2.52
C ASN A 222 13.74 -6.94 -2.47
N GLY A 223 13.86 -7.66 -3.59
CA GLY A 223 13.49 -9.07 -3.67
C GLY A 223 14.46 -9.92 -2.86
N VAL A 224 14.21 -10.02 -1.54
CA VAL A 224 14.98 -10.84 -0.60
C VAL A 224 14.09 -11.93 -0.02
N ASP A 225 14.70 -13.05 0.39
CA ASP A 225 13.98 -14.13 1.03
C ASP A 225 13.22 -13.64 2.27
N GLY A 226 11.96 -14.02 2.38
CA GLY A 226 11.08 -13.62 3.47
C GLY A 226 10.35 -12.29 3.27
N ALA A 227 10.61 -11.55 2.19
CA ALA A 227 9.81 -10.36 1.86
C ALA A 227 8.39 -10.76 1.45
N SER A 228 7.37 -10.12 2.06
CA SER A 228 5.97 -10.34 1.69
C SER A 228 5.64 -9.74 0.31
N ALA A 229 4.59 -10.25 -0.34
CA ALA A 229 4.11 -9.67 -1.60
C ALA A 229 3.77 -8.17 -1.47
N ALA A 230 3.23 -7.74 -0.32
CA ALA A 230 2.95 -6.33 -0.04
C ALA A 230 4.22 -5.48 0.02
N GLN A 231 5.30 -6.00 0.60
CA GLN A 231 6.59 -5.30 0.67
C GLN A 231 7.29 -5.19 -0.69
N LEU A 232 7.08 -6.16 -1.57
CA LEU A 232 7.65 -6.18 -2.93
C LEU A 232 6.93 -5.25 -3.91
N ARG A 233 5.74 -4.74 -3.55
CA ARG A 233 5.02 -3.76 -4.37
C ARG A 233 5.51 -2.34 -4.11
N TRP A 234 5.47 -1.53 -5.17
CA TRP A 234 5.65 -0.09 -5.04
C TRP A 234 4.52 0.53 -4.21
N ARG A 235 4.88 1.40 -3.29
CA ARG A 235 3.95 2.23 -2.52
C ARG A 235 4.48 3.65 -2.44
N ILE A 236 3.61 4.61 -2.23
CA ILE A 236 4.02 5.98 -1.98
C ILE A 236 4.69 6.05 -0.60
N ASP A 237 5.92 6.53 -0.56
CA ASP A 237 6.66 6.77 0.68
C ASP A 237 6.50 8.21 1.13
N SER A 238 6.67 9.15 0.20
CA SER A 238 6.52 10.57 0.47
C SER A 238 6.06 11.36 -0.76
N ALA A 239 5.57 12.57 -0.54
CA ALA A 239 5.21 13.52 -1.59
C ALA A 239 5.63 14.93 -1.19
N LYS A 240 6.25 15.65 -2.13
CA LYS A 240 6.61 17.06 -2.00
C LYS A 240 6.02 17.80 -3.19
N LEU A 241 4.87 18.40 -2.98
CA LEU A 241 4.16 19.18 -3.99
C LEU A 241 4.12 20.64 -3.56
N GLN A 242 4.40 21.53 -4.49
CA GLN A 242 4.35 22.97 -4.31
C GLN A 242 3.25 23.56 -5.19
N ASP A 243 2.53 24.54 -4.68
CA ASP A 243 1.57 25.30 -5.46
C ASP A 243 2.29 26.13 -6.53
N VAL A 244 1.76 26.08 -7.75
CA VAL A 244 2.30 26.84 -8.88
C VAL A 244 1.15 27.54 -9.61
N PRO A 245 1.41 28.71 -10.27
CA PRO A 245 0.37 29.44 -10.98
C PRO A 245 -0.36 28.57 -12.01
N VAL A 246 -1.68 28.70 -12.04
CA VAL A 246 -2.53 28.12 -13.08
C VAL A 246 -2.32 28.95 -14.34
N GLN A 247 -1.85 28.31 -15.39
CA GLN A 247 -1.71 28.93 -16.73
C GLN A 247 -3.02 28.86 -17.49
#